data_bf6f48506a3dfbeb911f37e01fba5d79
#
_entry.id   bf6f48506a3dfbeb911f37e01fba5d79
#
_cell.length_a   1.000
_cell.length_b   1.000
_cell.length_c   1.000
_cell.angle_alpha   90.00
_cell.angle_beta   90.00
_cell.angle_gamma   90.00
#
_symmetry.space_group_name_H-M   'P 1'
#
loop_
_entity.id
_entity.type
_entity.pdbx_description
1 polymer ?
#
loop_
_entity_poly.entity_id
_entity_poly.type
_entity_poly.pdbx_seq_one_letter_code
_entity_poly.pdbx_strand_id
1 'polypeptide(L)'
;MKYQKLVSFIYLALFAVLFSSCTEDGTSASEEPVDTFDASVVCPAEGVNAYGEPNRGTFTDARDGQVYKYTTIGNQVWMAENLKFDAPYSVCYDKIDGFCDTFGRFYSLHVNGEFFDVFDQELLDTICPAGWRVPTMDEWQILYDNMGGEGKAGRRLTSASDFGEGYTPGSDDCGFNSLPAGSWHLNGNLGANVFFSAVYWTSTAESLNATYVCIVDPTQVAFWINEPKMTIRCVKN
;
A
#
# COMPACT_ATOMS: atom_id res chain seq x y z
N MET A 1 -5.21 54.02 0.08
CA MET A 1 -3.83 54.38 0.44
C MET A 1 -2.99 53.15 0.23
N LYS A 2 -2.39 53.03 -0.94
CA LYS A 2 -1.00 53.32 -1.32
C LYS A 2 0.00 52.54 -0.49
N TYR A 3 0.60 51.56 -1.14
CA TYR A 3 1.99 51.39 -1.55
C TYR A 3 2.05 50.04 -2.29
N GLN A 4 2.13 49.82 -3.48
CA GLN A 4 2.94 50.18 -4.67
C GLN A 4 4.45 49.84 -4.55
N LYS A 5 4.78 48.77 -5.29
CA LYS A 5 5.93 48.63 -6.24
C LYS A 5 7.34 48.95 -5.74
N LEU A 6 8.18 48.12 -6.18
CA LEU A 6 9.57 48.25 -6.73
C LEU A 6 10.45 47.14 -6.16
N VAL A 7 11.36 46.48 -6.82
CA VAL A 7 12.21 46.80 -7.98
C VAL A 7 12.70 45.47 -8.57
N SER A 8 12.62 45.40 -9.87
CA SER A 8 13.42 44.52 -10.74
C SER A 8 14.79 45.12 -10.90
N PHE A 9 15.86 44.37 -10.71
CA PHE A 9 17.19 44.73 -11.23
C PHE A 9 17.88 43.52 -11.84
N ILE A 10 18.09 43.67 -13.10
CA ILE A 10 18.88 42.92 -14.06
C ILE A 10 20.35 43.03 -13.67
N TYR A 11 21.05 41.91 -13.56
CA TYR A 11 22.50 41.88 -13.77
C TYR A 11 22.82 40.97 -14.94
N LEU A 12 23.06 41.63 -16.07
CA LEU A 12 23.68 41.04 -17.25
C LEU A 12 25.21 41.10 -17.00
N ALA A 13 25.82 39.98 -16.75
CA ALA A 13 27.27 39.86 -16.79
C ALA A 13 27.65 38.97 -17.97
N LEU A 14 28.18 39.62 -19.01
CA LEU A 14 28.89 38.97 -20.12
C LEU A 14 30.14 38.29 -19.54
N PHE A 15 30.23 36.97 -19.68
CA PHE A 15 31.48 36.25 -19.66
C PHE A 15 31.61 35.47 -20.98
N ALA A 16 32.43 36.02 -21.83
CA ALA A 16 32.97 35.30 -22.97
C ALA A 16 34.00 34.29 -22.44
N VAL A 17 33.69 33.01 -22.57
CA VAL A 17 34.67 31.95 -22.31
C VAL A 17 34.88 31.17 -23.60
N LEU A 18 36.14 31.14 -23.95
CA LEU A 18 36.78 30.49 -25.07
C LEU A 18 36.31 29.03 -25.25
N PHE A 19 35.89 28.69 -26.46
CA PHE A 19 35.73 27.33 -26.90
C PHE A 19 37.07 26.61 -26.87
N SER A 20 37.21 25.71 -25.92
CA SER A 20 38.18 24.63 -26.02
C SER A 20 37.41 23.37 -26.38
N SER A 21 37.59 22.96 -27.60
CA SER A 21 37.10 21.70 -28.13
C SER A 21 37.86 20.57 -27.43
N CYS A 22 37.16 19.87 -26.51
CA CYS A 22 37.50 18.51 -26.15
C CYS A 22 36.30 17.63 -26.53
N THR A 23 36.49 16.91 -27.60
CA THR A 23 35.68 15.71 -27.92
C THR A 23 36.07 14.62 -26.92
N GLU A 24 35.26 14.40 -25.91
CA GLU A 24 35.23 13.14 -25.19
C GLU A 24 33.87 12.56 -25.37
N ASP A 25 33.78 11.57 -26.28
CA ASP A 25 32.76 10.58 -26.33
C ASP A 25 32.82 9.77 -25.02
N GLY A 26 32.01 10.18 -24.10
CA GLY A 26 31.78 9.49 -22.85
C GLY A 26 30.28 9.52 -22.52
N THR A 27 29.45 8.87 -23.33
CA THR A 27 28.12 8.46 -22.91
C THR A 27 28.30 7.45 -21.81
N SER A 28 28.46 7.94 -20.59
CA SER A 28 28.15 7.17 -19.39
C SER A 28 26.64 6.95 -19.39
N ALA A 29 26.18 5.93 -20.11
CA ALA A 29 24.90 5.34 -19.86
C ALA A 29 24.98 4.86 -18.41
N SER A 30 24.28 5.51 -17.51
CA SER A 30 23.99 4.96 -16.19
C SER A 30 23.25 3.64 -16.46
N GLU A 31 23.96 2.52 -16.29
CA GLU A 31 23.32 1.21 -16.33
C GLU A 31 22.24 1.24 -15.26
N GLU A 32 20.98 1.17 -15.68
CA GLU A 32 19.88 0.96 -14.74
C GLU A 32 20.20 -0.32 -13.95
N PRO A 33 20.00 -0.32 -12.62
CA PRO A 33 20.28 -1.50 -11.82
C PRO A 33 19.48 -2.68 -12.37
N VAL A 34 20.19 -3.77 -12.67
CA VAL A 34 19.59 -5.01 -13.20
C VAL A 34 18.53 -5.47 -12.22
N ASP A 35 17.33 -5.68 -12.73
CA ASP A 35 16.24 -6.27 -11.94
C ASP A 35 16.55 -7.72 -11.60
N THR A 36 16.83 -7.99 -10.34
CA THR A 36 17.18 -9.33 -9.84
C THR A 36 15.99 -10.08 -9.23
N PHE A 37 14.78 -9.51 -9.31
CA PHE A 37 13.58 -10.18 -8.79
C PHE A 37 13.30 -11.47 -9.56
N ASP A 38 13.10 -12.54 -8.80
CA ASP A 38 12.66 -13.84 -9.30
C ASP A 38 11.52 -14.36 -8.44
N ALA A 39 10.30 -14.35 -8.97
CA ALA A 39 9.12 -14.80 -8.26
C ALA A 39 9.23 -16.27 -7.79
N SER A 40 9.96 -17.13 -8.51
CA SER A 40 10.16 -18.52 -8.11
C SER A 40 11.03 -18.68 -6.85
N VAL A 41 11.80 -17.65 -6.52
CA VAL A 41 12.65 -17.58 -5.32
C VAL A 41 11.95 -16.78 -4.20
N VAL A 42 11.40 -15.64 -4.55
CA VAL A 42 10.80 -14.71 -3.56
C VAL A 42 9.45 -15.21 -3.05
N CYS A 43 8.64 -15.79 -3.92
CA CYS A 43 7.29 -16.24 -3.58
C CYS A 43 6.91 -17.53 -4.32
N PRO A 44 7.66 -18.62 -4.12
CA PRO A 44 7.40 -19.88 -4.79
C PRO A 44 5.97 -20.35 -4.54
N ALA A 45 5.27 -20.72 -5.62
CA ALA A 45 3.87 -21.15 -5.51
C ALA A 45 3.75 -22.49 -4.79
N GLU A 46 4.75 -23.35 -4.93
CA GLU A 46 4.82 -24.68 -4.31
C GLU A 46 5.75 -24.67 -3.09
N GLY A 47 5.63 -25.68 -2.24
CA GLY A 47 6.42 -25.84 -1.03
C GLY A 47 5.67 -25.42 0.22
N VAL A 48 6.41 -25.29 1.33
CA VAL A 48 5.86 -24.96 2.64
C VAL A 48 6.56 -23.73 3.21
N ASN A 49 5.79 -22.89 3.89
CA ASN A 49 6.27 -21.69 4.58
C ASN A 49 6.89 -22.03 5.94
N ALA A 50 7.32 -20.99 6.66
CA ALA A 50 7.95 -21.12 7.97
C ALA A 50 7.02 -21.75 9.05
N TYR A 51 5.71 -21.79 8.81
CA TYR A 51 4.72 -22.38 9.71
C TYR A 51 4.38 -23.82 9.35
N GLY A 52 5.05 -24.41 8.34
CA GLY A 52 4.77 -25.76 7.85
C GLY A 52 3.51 -25.88 7.01
N GLU A 53 2.93 -24.76 6.56
CA GLU A 53 1.76 -24.72 5.70
C GLU A 53 2.18 -24.52 4.23
N PRO A 54 1.33 -24.85 3.26
CA PRO A 54 1.61 -24.50 1.85
C PRO A 54 1.96 -23.03 1.68
N ASN A 55 2.84 -22.68 0.75
CA ASN A 55 3.20 -21.29 0.46
C ASN A 55 2.01 -20.46 -0.01
N ARG A 56 1.01 -21.08 -0.62
CA ARG A 56 -0.26 -20.46 -1.01
C ARG A 56 -1.41 -21.37 -0.58
N GLY A 57 -2.48 -20.76 -0.09
CA GLY A 57 -3.63 -21.52 0.38
C GLY A 57 -4.78 -20.64 0.81
N THR A 58 -5.66 -21.24 1.60
CA THR A 58 -6.79 -20.55 2.21
C THR A 58 -6.87 -20.88 3.70
N PHE A 59 -7.48 -19.99 4.46
CA PHE A 59 -7.87 -20.24 5.85
C PHE A 59 -9.27 -19.66 6.10
N THR A 60 -9.92 -20.15 7.16
CA THR A 60 -11.25 -19.68 7.54
C THR A 60 -11.15 -18.82 8.79
N ASP A 61 -11.74 -17.63 8.75
CA ASP A 61 -11.96 -16.81 9.94
C ASP A 61 -13.07 -17.45 10.78
N ALA A 62 -12.72 -17.93 11.98
CA ALA A 62 -13.68 -18.62 12.84
C ALA A 62 -14.76 -17.69 13.40
N ARG A 63 -14.61 -16.37 13.31
CA ARG A 63 -15.58 -15.39 13.83
C ARG A 63 -16.84 -15.29 12.98
N ASP A 64 -16.70 -15.43 11.66
CA ASP A 64 -17.81 -15.24 10.71
C ASP A 64 -17.88 -16.32 9.60
N GLY A 65 -16.89 -17.23 9.56
CA GLY A 65 -16.81 -18.31 8.57
C GLY A 65 -16.28 -17.84 7.21
N GLN A 66 -15.81 -16.62 7.06
CA GLN A 66 -15.23 -16.15 5.80
C GLN A 66 -13.94 -16.87 5.49
N VAL A 67 -13.76 -17.23 4.22
CA VAL A 67 -12.54 -17.89 3.72
C VAL A 67 -11.69 -16.85 3.03
N TYR A 68 -10.43 -16.76 3.43
CA TYR A 68 -9.43 -15.85 2.86
C TYR A 68 -8.31 -16.63 2.21
N LYS A 69 -7.83 -16.15 1.07
CA LYS A 69 -6.58 -16.61 0.46
C LYS A 69 -5.38 -16.00 1.16
N TYR A 70 -4.25 -16.71 1.12
CA TYR A 70 -2.96 -16.19 1.56
C TYR A 70 -1.84 -16.57 0.60
N THR A 71 -0.75 -15.82 0.67
CA THR A 71 0.49 -16.05 -0.09
C THR A 71 1.71 -15.81 0.79
N THR A 72 2.78 -16.54 0.54
CA THR A 72 4.07 -16.33 1.20
C THR A 72 4.98 -15.51 0.28
N ILE A 73 5.57 -14.44 0.81
CA ILE A 73 6.49 -13.56 0.10
C ILE A 73 7.71 -13.36 0.99
N GLY A 74 8.87 -13.82 0.54
CA GLY A 74 10.05 -13.92 1.40
C GLY A 74 9.74 -14.80 2.62
N ASN A 75 9.95 -14.26 3.81
CA ASN A 75 9.68 -14.94 5.07
C ASN A 75 8.32 -14.55 5.70
N GLN A 76 7.50 -13.79 4.99
CA GLN A 76 6.22 -13.30 5.50
C GLN A 76 5.06 -14.03 4.83
N VAL A 77 4.01 -14.32 5.61
CA VAL A 77 2.76 -14.88 5.09
C VAL A 77 1.69 -13.82 5.18
N TRP A 78 1.18 -13.38 4.04
CA TRP A 78 0.21 -12.30 3.89
C TRP A 78 -1.15 -12.82 3.46
N MET A 79 -2.21 -12.23 3.98
CA MET A 79 -3.51 -12.39 3.32
C MET A 79 -3.41 -11.90 1.87
N ALA A 80 -4.03 -12.60 0.94
CA ALA A 80 -4.14 -12.22 -0.47
C ALA A 80 -5.48 -11.54 -0.78
N GLU A 81 -6.24 -11.21 0.25
CA GLU A 81 -7.52 -10.51 0.20
C GLU A 81 -7.60 -9.50 1.35
N ASN A 82 -8.32 -8.41 1.13
CA ASN A 82 -8.60 -7.45 2.19
C ASN A 82 -9.58 -8.04 3.20
N LEU A 83 -9.45 -7.64 4.45
CA LEU A 83 -10.35 -8.08 5.52
C LEU A 83 -11.79 -7.66 5.21
N LYS A 84 -12.75 -8.58 5.46
CA LYS A 84 -14.19 -8.40 5.20
C LYS A 84 -15.03 -8.50 6.48
N PHE A 85 -14.41 -8.84 7.61
CA PHE A 85 -15.07 -9.01 8.90
C PHE A 85 -15.85 -7.77 9.31
N ASP A 86 -17.12 -7.93 9.69
CA ASP A 86 -17.98 -6.82 10.13
C ASP A 86 -17.67 -6.44 11.58
N ALA A 87 -16.63 -5.67 11.76
CA ALA A 87 -16.19 -5.18 13.06
C ALA A 87 -16.89 -3.87 13.44
N PRO A 88 -16.92 -3.52 14.74
CA PRO A 88 -17.34 -2.19 15.17
C PRO A 88 -16.61 -1.09 14.37
N TYR A 89 -17.37 -0.03 14.02
CA TYR A 89 -16.86 1.14 13.28
C TYR A 89 -16.30 0.84 11.88
N SER A 90 -16.50 -0.38 11.35
CA SER A 90 -16.25 -0.67 9.95
C SER A 90 -17.40 -0.22 9.07
N VAL A 91 -17.13 0.09 7.81
CA VAL A 91 -18.16 0.46 6.83
C VAL A 91 -17.95 -0.29 5.52
N CYS A 92 -19.06 -0.60 4.88
CA CYS A 92 -19.08 -1.08 3.51
C CYS A 92 -19.58 0.04 2.60
N TYR A 93 -19.01 0.17 1.41
CA TYR A 93 -19.54 1.11 0.43
C TYR A 93 -20.78 0.51 -0.25
N ASP A 94 -21.93 1.01 0.14
CA ASP A 94 -23.24 0.48 -0.24
C ASP A 94 -23.78 0.96 -1.60
N LYS A 95 -23.08 1.91 -2.23
CA LYS A 95 -23.49 2.46 -3.54
C LYS A 95 -23.04 1.60 -4.73
N ILE A 96 -22.22 0.57 -4.49
CA ILE A 96 -21.79 -0.40 -5.48
C ILE A 96 -22.06 -1.80 -4.91
N ASP A 97 -22.94 -2.54 -5.56
CA ASP A 97 -23.28 -3.91 -5.15
C ASP A 97 -22.04 -4.82 -5.14
N GLY A 98 -21.85 -5.57 -4.07
CA GLY A 98 -20.71 -6.48 -3.92
C GLY A 98 -19.35 -5.79 -3.70
N PHE A 99 -19.33 -4.48 -3.40
CA PHE A 99 -18.07 -3.77 -3.19
C PHE A 99 -17.22 -4.42 -2.08
N CYS A 100 -17.81 -4.70 -0.94
CA CYS A 100 -17.08 -5.32 0.18
C CYS A 100 -16.69 -6.77 -0.07
N ASP A 101 -17.42 -7.50 -0.90
CA ASP A 101 -17.04 -8.85 -1.29
C ASP A 101 -15.77 -8.85 -2.13
N THR A 102 -15.58 -7.80 -2.95
CA THR A 102 -14.41 -7.63 -3.79
C THR A 102 -13.27 -6.91 -3.07
N PHE A 103 -13.54 -5.71 -2.54
CA PHE A 103 -12.51 -4.78 -2.06
C PHE A 103 -12.29 -4.85 -0.54
N GLY A 104 -13.11 -5.59 0.21
CA GLY A 104 -13.08 -5.59 1.66
C GLY A 104 -13.81 -4.40 2.27
N ARG A 105 -13.76 -4.28 3.59
CA ARG A 105 -14.38 -3.19 4.35
C ARG A 105 -13.36 -2.11 4.70
N PHE A 106 -13.85 -0.92 5.00
CA PHE A 106 -13.06 0.17 5.54
C PHE A 106 -13.22 0.19 7.07
N TYR A 107 -12.11 0.29 7.79
CA TYR A 107 -12.04 0.23 9.23
C TYR A 107 -11.55 1.54 9.81
N SER A 108 -12.17 2.01 10.90
CA SER A 108 -11.56 2.97 11.80
C SER A 108 -10.91 2.19 12.95
N LEU A 109 -9.66 2.49 13.23
CA LEU A 109 -8.93 1.91 14.36
C LEU A 109 -8.81 2.89 15.53
N HIS A 110 -9.71 3.88 15.61
CA HIS A 110 -9.77 4.86 16.68
C HIS A 110 -10.90 4.53 17.66
N VAL A 111 -10.73 4.91 18.91
CA VAL A 111 -11.76 4.78 19.95
C VAL A 111 -13.08 5.40 19.48
N ASN A 112 -14.18 4.70 19.70
CA ASN A 112 -15.52 5.09 19.23
C ASN A 112 -15.64 5.30 17.70
N GLY A 113 -14.63 4.93 16.92
CA GLY A 113 -14.59 5.15 15.46
C GLY A 113 -14.37 6.63 15.06
N GLU A 114 -14.02 7.48 16.00
CA GLU A 114 -13.81 8.93 15.78
C GLU A 114 -12.35 9.20 15.36
N PHE A 115 -12.16 9.76 14.18
CA PHE A 115 -10.86 9.97 13.56
C PHE A 115 -9.87 10.80 14.39
N PHE A 116 -10.34 11.68 15.25
CA PHE A 116 -9.48 12.50 16.10
C PHE A 116 -9.22 11.93 17.49
N ASP A 117 -9.80 10.75 17.80
CA ASP A 117 -9.53 10.04 19.04
C ASP A 117 -8.22 9.25 18.98
N VAL A 118 -7.79 8.74 20.14
CA VAL A 118 -6.63 7.83 20.24
C VAL A 118 -6.94 6.49 19.58
N PHE A 119 -5.88 5.76 19.20
CA PHE A 119 -6.04 4.40 18.70
C PHE A 119 -6.68 3.49 19.74
N ASP A 120 -7.59 2.66 19.29
CA ASP A 120 -8.13 1.56 20.05
C ASP A 120 -7.17 0.36 19.95
N GLN A 121 -6.28 0.23 20.94
CA GLN A 121 -5.27 -0.82 20.95
C GLN A 121 -5.91 -2.22 21.00
N GLU A 122 -7.01 -2.39 21.73
CA GLU A 122 -7.71 -3.67 21.82
C GLU A 122 -8.29 -4.07 20.45
N LEU A 123 -8.88 -3.10 19.74
CA LEU A 123 -9.36 -3.33 18.39
C LEU A 123 -8.21 -3.64 17.44
N LEU A 124 -7.11 -2.89 17.50
CA LEU A 124 -5.92 -3.12 16.67
C LEU A 124 -5.37 -4.54 16.85
N ASP A 125 -5.32 -5.03 18.09
CA ASP A 125 -4.79 -6.36 18.41
C ASP A 125 -5.74 -7.50 18.03
N THR A 126 -7.05 -7.23 17.88
CA THR A 126 -8.08 -8.25 17.67
C THR A 126 -8.80 -8.19 16.33
N ILE A 127 -8.58 -7.13 15.55
CA ILE A 127 -9.29 -6.93 14.27
C ILE A 127 -8.99 -8.02 13.23
N CYS A 128 -7.76 -8.51 13.18
CA CYS A 128 -7.37 -9.62 12.31
C CYS A 128 -7.84 -10.96 12.89
N PRO A 129 -8.03 -12.00 12.05
CA PRO A 129 -8.35 -13.36 12.50
C PRO A 129 -7.28 -13.92 13.45
N ALA A 130 -7.66 -14.90 14.28
CA ALA A 130 -6.71 -15.56 15.18
C ALA A 130 -5.47 -16.10 14.44
N GLY A 131 -4.28 -15.78 14.94
CA GLY A 131 -2.99 -16.10 14.30
C GLY A 131 -2.55 -15.10 13.24
N TRP A 132 -3.30 -14.01 13.05
CA TRP A 132 -2.99 -12.92 12.14
C TRP A 132 -3.05 -11.58 12.88
N ARG A 133 -2.37 -10.58 12.39
CA ARG A 133 -2.35 -9.22 12.94
C ARG A 133 -2.23 -8.15 11.86
N VAL A 134 -2.49 -6.92 12.24
CA VAL A 134 -2.20 -5.75 11.39
C VAL A 134 -0.69 -5.62 11.25
N PRO A 135 -0.14 -5.50 10.04
CA PRO A 135 1.30 -5.40 9.83
C PRO A 135 1.86 -4.06 10.32
N THR A 136 3.12 -4.08 10.74
CA THR A 136 3.90 -2.87 11.01
C THR A 136 4.36 -2.20 9.71
N MET A 137 4.80 -0.94 9.80
CA MET A 137 5.45 -0.25 8.69
C MET A 137 6.71 -1.00 8.21
N ASP A 138 7.51 -1.53 9.15
CA ASP A 138 8.72 -2.29 8.81
C ASP A 138 8.40 -3.57 8.02
N GLU A 139 7.27 -4.23 8.33
CA GLU A 139 6.84 -5.41 7.57
C GLU A 139 6.38 -5.08 6.16
N TRP A 140 5.69 -3.95 5.99
CA TRP A 140 5.40 -3.42 4.67
C TRP A 140 6.67 -3.04 3.91
N GLN A 141 7.69 -2.50 4.60
CA GLN A 141 8.98 -2.20 3.98
C GLN A 141 9.70 -3.49 3.53
N ILE A 142 9.69 -4.54 4.36
CA ILE A 142 10.26 -5.85 3.99
C ILE A 142 9.53 -6.43 2.77
N LEU A 143 8.19 -6.34 2.73
CA LEU A 143 7.41 -6.74 1.57
C LEU A 143 7.82 -5.96 0.31
N TYR A 144 7.92 -4.63 0.43
CA TYR A 144 8.34 -3.73 -0.64
C TYR A 144 9.73 -4.10 -1.20
N ASP A 145 10.69 -4.35 -0.31
CA ASP A 145 12.06 -4.73 -0.69
C ASP A 145 12.10 -6.09 -1.39
N ASN A 146 11.36 -7.08 -0.87
CA ASN A 146 11.22 -8.40 -1.50
C ASN A 146 10.62 -8.31 -2.91
N MET A 147 9.75 -7.34 -3.15
CA MET A 147 9.12 -7.13 -4.46
C MET A 147 9.97 -6.29 -5.42
N GLY A 148 11.23 -6.00 -5.07
CA GLY A 148 12.19 -5.29 -5.91
C GLY A 148 12.23 -3.78 -5.73
N GLY A 149 11.61 -3.26 -4.68
CA GLY A 149 11.77 -1.88 -4.23
C GLY A 149 11.19 -0.82 -5.18
N GLU A 150 11.89 0.32 -5.24
CA GLU A 150 11.46 1.51 -5.95
C GLU A 150 11.18 1.26 -7.44
N GLY A 151 10.05 1.79 -7.92
CA GLY A 151 9.62 1.71 -9.32
C GLY A 151 9.15 0.32 -9.77
N LYS A 152 9.17 -0.71 -8.90
CA LYS A 152 8.87 -2.11 -9.26
C LYS A 152 7.84 -2.76 -8.34
N ALA A 153 8.00 -2.59 -7.03
CA ALA A 153 7.18 -3.27 -6.03
C ALA A 153 5.70 -2.96 -6.18
N GLY A 154 5.32 -1.72 -6.43
CA GLY A 154 3.93 -1.32 -6.61
C GLY A 154 3.23 -2.12 -7.71
N ARG A 155 3.84 -2.21 -8.89
CA ARG A 155 3.30 -2.98 -10.01
C ARG A 155 3.16 -4.47 -9.69
N ARG A 156 4.14 -5.05 -9.00
CA ARG A 156 4.15 -6.48 -8.65
C ARG A 156 3.17 -6.86 -7.56
N LEU A 157 2.82 -5.92 -6.69
CA LEU A 157 1.84 -6.12 -5.63
C LEU A 157 0.41 -5.87 -6.11
N THR A 158 0.23 -4.98 -7.09
CA THR A 158 -1.09 -4.56 -7.56
C THR A 158 -1.74 -5.64 -8.43
N SER A 159 -3.05 -5.82 -8.25
CA SER A 159 -3.87 -6.77 -9.01
C SER A 159 -3.69 -6.61 -10.52
N ALA A 160 -3.63 -7.74 -11.21
CA ALA A 160 -3.60 -7.79 -12.68
C ALA A 160 -5.00 -7.62 -13.32
N SER A 161 -6.06 -7.56 -12.50
CA SER A 161 -7.43 -7.33 -12.98
C SER A 161 -7.63 -5.90 -13.45
N ASP A 162 -8.48 -5.71 -14.46
CA ASP A 162 -8.90 -4.38 -14.92
C ASP A 162 -10.11 -3.92 -14.11
N PHE A 163 -10.02 -2.76 -13.47
CA PHE A 163 -11.10 -2.13 -12.72
C PHE A 163 -11.72 -0.91 -13.44
N GLY A 164 -11.41 -0.73 -14.72
CA GLY A 164 -12.02 0.28 -15.57
C GLY A 164 -11.18 1.52 -15.84
N GLU A 165 -11.83 2.55 -16.35
CA GLU A 165 -11.18 3.77 -16.82
C GLU A 165 -10.35 4.45 -15.71
N GLY A 166 -9.09 4.73 -16.02
CA GLY A 166 -8.14 5.37 -15.12
C GLY A 166 -7.35 4.40 -14.23
N TYR A 167 -7.72 3.11 -14.17
CA TYR A 167 -6.93 2.11 -13.47
C TYR A 167 -5.82 1.56 -14.38
N THR A 168 -4.63 1.38 -13.81
CA THR A 168 -3.52 0.68 -14.47
C THR A 168 -3.31 -0.66 -13.78
N PRO A 169 -3.58 -1.80 -14.44
CA PRO A 169 -3.34 -3.11 -13.86
C PRO A 169 -1.86 -3.34 -13.51
N GLY A 170 -1.63 -4.00 -12.37
CA GLY A 170 -0.32 -4.51 -12.00
C GLY A 170 0.02 -5.83 -12.70
N SER A 171 0.98 -6.56 -12.14
CA SER A 171 1.35 -7.90 -12.59
C SER A 171 1.01 -9.01 -11.58
N ASP A 172 0.80 -8.64 -10.31
CA ASP A 172 0.46 -9.57 -9.23
C ASP A 172 1.37 -10.81 -9.16
N ASP A 173 2.68 -10.59 -9.27
CA ASP A 173 3.67 -11.65 -9.48
C ASP A 173 3.66 -12.72 -8.38
N CYS A 174 3.29 -12.33 -7.17
CA CYS A 174 3.29 -13.18 -5.98
C CYS A 174 1.89 -13.55 -5.45
N GLY A 175 0.82 -13.17 -6.13
CA GLY A 175 -0.55 -13.41 -5.66
C GLY A 175 -0.92 -12.58 -4.44
N PHE A 176 -0.27 -11.44 -4.22
CA PHE A 176 -0.66 -10.49 -3.16
C PHE A 176 -1.99 -9.81 -3.48
N ASN A 177 -2.24 -9.53 -4.75
CA ASN A 177 -3.50 -9.03 -5.29
C ASN A 177 -3.99 -7.76 -4.58
N SER A 178 -3.17 -6.72 -4.55
CA SER A 178 -3.56 -5.41 -4.00
C SER A 178 -4.65 -4.79 -4.87
N LEU A 179 -5.82 -4.55 -4.27
CA LEU A 179 -7.00 -4.02 -4.96
C LEU A 179 -7.15 -2.52 -4.71
N PRO A 180 -7.51 -1.71 -5.72
CA PRO A 180 -7.55 -0.25 -5.61
C PRO A 180 -8.82 0.23 -4.86
N ALA A 181 -8.98 -0.17 -3.62
CA ALA A 181 -10.11 0.19 -2.78
C ALA A 181 -10.12 1.66 -2.35
N GLY A 182 -8.95 2.33 -2.38
CA GLY A 182 -8.80 3.68 -1.87
C GLY A 182 -8.96 3.79 -0.35
N SER A 183 -9.46 4.94 0.08
CA SER A 183 -9.79 5.25 1.48
C SER A 183 -11.22 5.75 1.62
N TRP A 184 -11.71 5.87 2.85
CA TRP A 184 -13.03 6.41 3.17
C TRP A 184 -12.89 7.74 3.90
N HIS A 185 -13.50 8.80 3.37
CA HIS A 185 -13.48 10.13 3.96
C HIS A 185 -14.55 10.35 5.04
N LEU A 186 -14.33 11.34 5.92
CA LEU A 186 -15.25 11.74 6.99
C LEU A 186 -16.63 12.15 6.47
N ASN A 187 -16.74 12.61 5.24
CA ASN A 187 -18.01 13.02 4.62
C ASN A 187 -18.89 11.84 4.16
N GLY A 188 -18.46 10.59 4.44
CA GLY A 188 -19.19 9.38 4.05
C GLY A 188 -19.06 9.00 2.57
N ASN A 189 -18.05 9.51 1.88
CA ASN A 189 -17.77 9.16 0.49
C ASN A 189 -16.43 8.41 0.38
N LEU A 190 -16.27 7.70 -0.73
CA LEU A 190 -14.97 7.15 -1.11
C LEU A 190 -13.99 8.29 -1.36
N GLY A 191 -12.73 8.09 -0.96
CA GLY A 191 -11.64 9.02 -1.23
C GLY A 191 -11.30 9.12 -2.71
N ALA A 192 -10.53 10.14 -3.06
CA ALA A 192 -10.09 10.37 -4.44
C ALA A 192 -9.23 9.22 -5.01
N ASN A 193 -8.71 8.35 -4.14
CA ASN A 193 -7.81 7.24 -4.51
C ASN A 193 -8.53 5.96 -4.91
N VAL A 194 -9.87 5.90 -4.79
CA VAL A 194 -10.65 4.73 -5.20
C VAL A 194 -10.44 4.46 -6.69
N PHE A 195 -10.24 3.19 -7.03
CA PHE A 195 -9.86 2.70 -8.35
C PHE A 195 -8.47 3.15 -8.87
N PHE A 196 -7.66 3.83 -8.05
CA PHE A 196 -6.29 4.19 -8.41
C PHE A 196 -5.25 3.51 -7.52
N SER A 197 -5.48 3.46 -6.22
CA SER A 197 -4.56 2.85 -5.25
C SER A 197 -5.29 2.08 -4.16
N ALA A 198 -4.58 1.18 -3.50
CA ALA A 198 -5.00 0.60 -2.24
C ALA A 198 -4.40 1.40 -1.08
N VAL A 199 -5.16 1.55 0.00
CA VAL A 199 -4.68 2.19 1.23
C VAL A 199 -4.92 1.25 2.40
N TYR A 200 -3.84 0.91 3.10
CA TYR A 200 -3.84 -0.09 4.16
C TYR A 200 -3.39 0.50 5.49
N TRP A 201 -4.04 0.06 6.55
CA TRP A 201 -3.57 0.31 7.90
C TRP A 201 -2.21 -0.34 8.16
N THR A 202 -1.36 0.35 8.95
CA THR A 202 -0.25 -0.27 9.67
C THR A 202 -0.51 -0.20 11.18
N SER A 203 0.16 -1.06 11.95
CA SER A 203 0.13 -1.01 13.41
C SER A 203 1.20 -0.08 13.99
N THR A 204 2.01 0.58 13.15
CA THR A 204 3.06 1.50 13.61
C THR A 204 2.47 2.88 13.85
N ALA A 205 2.41 3.28 15.11
CA ALA A 205 1.92 4.60 15.49
C ALA A 205 2.96 5.69 15.22
N GLU A 206 2.52 6.82 14.66
CA GLU A 206 3.27 8.08 14.59
C GLU A 206 3.08 8.89 15.87
N SER A 207 1.88 8.86 16.43
CA SER A 207 1.50 9.53 17.67
C SER A 207 0.30 8.82 18.33
N LEU A 208 -0.25 9.36 19.40
CA LEU A 208 -1.41 8.77 20.08
C LEU A 208 -2.65 8.65 19.21
N ASN A 209 -2.79 9.47 18.16
CA ASN A 209 -3.94 9.50 17.29
C ASN A 209 -3.58 9.51 15.79
N ALA A 210 -2.35 9.13 15.45
CA ALA A 210 -1.91 9.02 14.07
C ALA A 210 -1.03 7.79 13.89
N THR A 211 -1.22 7.05 12.81
CA THR A 211 -0.38 5.93 12.42
C THR A 211 0.02 6.06 10.96
N TYR A 212 1.08 5.36 10.57
CA TYR A 212 1.42 5.26 9.17
C TYR A 212 0.42 4.37 8.43
N VAL A 213 0.20 4.68 7.19
CA VAL A 213 -0.57 3.87 6.24
C VAL A 213 0.31 3.53 5.06
N CYS A 214 0.08 2.36 4.48
CA CYS A 214 0.75 1.93 3.27
C CYS A 214 -0.17 2.20 2.08
N ILE A 215 0.32 2.96 1.11
CA ILE A 215 -0.36 3.18 -0.17
C ILE A 215 0.34 2.34 -1.22
N VAL A 216 -0.43 1.50 -1.92
CA VAL A 216 0.05 0.64 -3.00
C VAL A 216 -0.69 0.99 -4.28
N ASP A 217 0.05 1.39 -5.29
CA ASP A 217 -0.44 1.54 -6.65
C ASP A 217 0.61 1.00 -7.65
N PRO A 218 0.30 0.84 -8.94
CA PRO A 218 1.22 0.22 -9.89
C PRO A 218 2.54 0.97 -10.09
N THR A 219 2.64 2.22 -9.66
CA THR A 219 3.81 3.06 -9.84
C THR A 219 4.69 3.14 -8.59
N GLN A 220 4.11 2.90 -7.41
CA GLN A 220 4.80 3.10 -6.13
C GLN A 220 4.22 2.27 -4.99
N VAL A 221 5.01 2.16 -3.94
CA VAL A 221 4.56 1.89 -2.57
C VAL A 221 5.05 3.06 -1.72
N ALA A 222 4.14 3.70 -0.99
CA ALA A 222 4.44 4.89 -0.20
C ALA A 222 3.82 4.78 1.20
N PHE A 223 4.40 5.48 2.17
CA PHE A 223 3.86 5.60 3.51
C PHE A 223 3.40 7.02 3.76
N TRP A 224 2.25 7.16 4.39
CA TRP A 224 1.64 8.44 4.71
C TRP A 224 1.05 8.43 6.12
N ILE A 225 0.59 9.56 6.61
CA ILE A 225 -0.14 9.65 7.86
C ILE A 225 -1.64 9.44 7.56
N ASN A 226 -2.31 8.74 8.45
CA ASN A 226 -3.62 8.10 8.29
C ASN A 226 -4.75 8.95 7.68
N GLU A 227 -5.63 8.24 7.03
CA GLU A 227 -6.97 8.65 6.61
C GLU A 227 -8.02 8.14 7.62
N PRO A 228 -9.27 8.64 7.59
CA PRO A 228 -10.28 8.25 8.59
C PRO A 228 -10.61 6.77 8.65
N LYS A 229 -10.75 6.13 7.47
CA LYS A 229 -10.99 4.68 7.39
C LYS A 229 -10.30 4.12 6.16
N MET A 230 -9.63 2.99 6.35
CA MET A 230 -8.88 2.30 5.31
C MET A 230 -9.11 0.80 5.38
N THR A 231 -8.65 0.10 4.34
CA THR A 231 -8.68 -1.36 4.34
C THR A 231 -7.60 -1.96 5.26
N ILE A 232 -7.78 -3.22 5.61
CA ILE A 232 -6.80 -3.98 6.38
C ILE A 232 -6.36 -5.19 5.56
N ARG A 233 -5.05 -5.43 5.54
CA ARG A 233 -4.43 -6.62 5.01
C ARG A 233 -3.58 -7.23 6.11
N CYS A 234 -3.98 -8.37 6.66
CA CYS A 234 -3.28 -8.96 7.80
C CYS A 234 -2.06 -9.77 7.35
N VAL A 235 -1.07 -9.84 8.24
CA VAL A 235 0.11 -10.70 8.14
C VAL A 235 0.06 -11.75 9.25
N LYS A 236 0.60 -12.94 9.00
CA LYS A 236 0.63 -14.04 9.97
C LYS A 236 1.62 -13.74 11.10
N ASN A 237 1.26 -14.12 12.34
CA ASN A 237 2.07 -13.90 13.56
C ASN A 237 3.36 -14.71 13.53
#